data_dcb7abe2ebc028f3881ba4c8d21e7870
#
_entry.id   dcb7abe2ebc028f3881ba4c8d21e7870
#
_cell.length_a   1.000
_cell.length_b   1.000
_cell.length_c   1.000
_cell.angle_alpha   90.00
_cell.angle_beta   90.00
_cell.angle_gamma   90.00
#
_symmetry.space_group_name_H-M   'P 1'
#
loop_
_entity.id
_entity.type
_entity.pdbx_description
1 polymer ?
#
loop_
_entity_poly.entity_id
_entity_poly.type
_entity_poly.pdbx_seq_one_letter_code
_entity_poly.pdbx_strand_id
1 'polypeptide(L)'
;MDDDKIIENNEGENPLNEETTGNNGNMADTESDEEVFADAEMTDEDEADELRNDYVPTDRFDASAVKHLSGMYKNWFLDYASYVILERAVPHIDDGLKPVQRRILHSMKRMDDGRYNKVANIAGHTMQFHPHGDASICDALVQMGQKDLLIDTQGNWGNIFTGDRAAAPRYIESRLSKFALETIFNPKTTEWQQSYDGRNKEPVTLPAKFPLLLAQGAEGIAVGLSSKILPHNMAEICDAAVSYLRGKKFELYPDFPTGGSIDISKYNDGQRGGSLKVRAKVEKIDNKTLVIREIPFTKTASSLQESITKAVEKGK
;
A
#
# COMPACT_ATOMS: atom_id res chain seq x y z
N MET A 1 -24.80 60.49 -22.25
CA MET A 1 -25.77 60.45 -21.17
C MET A 1 -25.17 59.41 -20.24
N ASP A 2 -24.14 59.83 -19.47
CA ASP A 2 -24.22 60.44 -18.14
C ASP A 2 -24.91 59.47 -17.17
N ASP A 3 -24.35 59.05 -16.09
CA ASP A 3 -23.50 59.73 -15.11
C ASP A 3 -22.69 58.75 -14.23
N ASP A 4 -21.51 59.23 -13.90
CA ASP A 4 -20.62 58.89 -12.80
C ASP A 4 -21.27 58.74 -11.45
N LYS A 5 -20.69 57.96 -10.53
CA LYS A 5 -20.35 58.41 -9.19
C LYS A 5 -19.31 57.50 -8.53
N ILE A 6 -18.17 58.11 -8.35
CA ILE A 6 -17.03 57.84 -7.43
C ILE A 6 -17.45 58.21 -6.00
N ILE A 7 -17.04 57.45 -4.97
CA ILE A 7 -16.66 57.91 -3.59
C ILE A 7 -15.74 56.80 -3.03
N GLU A 8 -14.45 56.95 -3.00
CA GLU A 8 -13.48 57.56 -2.06
C GLU A 8 -13.47 56.98 -0.64
N ASN A 9 -12.33 56.36 -0.35
CA ASN A 9 -11.43 56.38 0.81
C ASN A 9 -12.00 56.34 2.22
N ASN A 10 -11.43 55.45 3.04
CA ASN A 10 -10.73 55.94 4.24
C ASN A 10 -9.65 54.98 4.72
N GLU A 11 -8.47 55.51 4.89
CA GLU A 11 -7.28 54.99 5.54
C GLU A 11 -7.49 54.94 7.05
N GLY A 12 -6.75 54.05 7.73
CA GLY A 12 -6.68 54.01 9.18
C GLY A 12 -5.55 53.11 9.65
N GLU A 13 -4.45 53.67 9.72
CA GLU A 13 -3.16 53.50 10.39
C GLU A 13 -3.02 52.39 11.45
N ASN A 14 -1.83 51.78 11.36
CA ASN A 14 -1.06 51.01 12.33
C ASN A 14 -0.69 51.86 13.59
N PRO A 15 -0.36 51.28 14.74
CA PRO A 15 1.07 51.11 15.02
C PRO A 15 1.51 49.90 15.92
N LEU A 16 2.67 49.41 15.55
CA LEU A 16 3.94 49.21 16.30
C LEU A 16 4.00 48.32 17.57
N ASN A 17 4.94 47.37 17.44
CA ASN A 17 5.99 46.94 18.41
C ASN A 17 5.57 45.95 19.52
N GLU A 18 6.25 44.84 19.66
CA GLU A 18 7.60 44.71 20.25
C GLU A 18 8.15 43.28 20.09
N GLU A 19 9.44 43.22 20.00
CA GLU A 19 10.33 42.07 19.97
C GLU A 19 10.16 41.12 21.15
N THR A 20 10.36 39.79 20.89
CA THR A 20 11.24 38.98 21.77
C THR A 20 11.72 37.69 21.05
N THR A 21 13.01 37.68 20.84
CA THR A 21 14.01 36.63 21.04
C THR A 21 13.68 35.20 20.64
N GLY A 22 14.60 34.74 19.78
CA GLY A 22 14.75 33.42 19.21
C GLY A 22 14.76 32.24 20.18
N ASN A 23 14.36 31.16 19.66
CA ASN A 23 14.88 29.87 20.11
C ASN A 23 15.02 28.94 18.89
N ASN A 24 16.28 28.64 18.55
CA ASN A 24 16.66 27.57 17.65
C ASN A 24 16.20 26.23 18.25
N GLY A 25 15.18 25.64 17.69
CA GLY A 25 14.78 24.27 17.96
C GLY A 25 15.13 23.41 16.75
N ASN A 26 16.18 22.61 16.87
CA ASN A 26 16.56 21.54 15.96
C ASN A 26 15.32 20.72 15.57
N MET A 27 15.08 20.64 14.27
CA MET A 27 14.30 19.55 13.70
C MET A 27 15.12 18.26 13.86
N ALA A 28 14.78 17.49 14.85
CA ALA A 28 15.22 16.12 14.97
C ALA A 28 14.57 15.30 13.86
N ASP A 29 15.41 14.64 13.08
CA ASP A 29 15.05 13.57 12.16
C ASP A 29 14.26 12.52 12.94
N THR A 30 12.99 12.32 12.58
CA THR A 30 12.26 11.14 13.00
C THR A 30 12.77 9.97 12.18
N GLU A 31 13.75 9.27 12.73
CA GLU A 31 14.08 7.92 12.33
C GLU A 31 12.81 7.07 12.41
N SER A 32 12.51 6.40 11.30
CA SER A 32 11.50 5.37 11.25
C SER A 32 11.96 4.22 12.15
N ASP A 33 11.27 4.01 13.27
CA ASP A 33 11.41 2.80 14.08
C ASP A 33 10.98 1.59 13.23
N GLU A 34 11.93 0.98 12.53
CA GLU A 34 11.85 -0.41 12.13
C GLU A 34 12.02 -1.26 13.40
N GLU A 35 10.93 -1.56 14.06
CA GLU A 35 10.92 -2.61 15.09
C GLU A 35 11.25 -3.95 14.42
N VAL A 36 12.49 -4.34 14.56
CA VAL A 36 12.98 -5.70 14.26
C VAL A 36 12.41 -6.60 15.35
N PHE A 37 11.28 -7.25 15.09
CA PHE A 37 10.87 -8.39 15.89
C PHE A 37 11.80 -9.56 15.61
N ALA A 38 12.74 -9.80 16.55
CA ALA A 38 13.52 -11.01 16.57
C ALA A 38 12.57 -12.21 16.78
N ASP A 39 12.70 -13.22 15.92
CA ASP A 39 12.09 -14.53 16.11
C ASP A 39 12.62 -15.12 17.44
N ALA A 40 11.82 -15.01 18.49
CA ALA A 40 12.03 -15.77 19.71
C ALA A 40 11.44 -17.16 19.48
N GLU A 41 12.28 -18.13 19.21
CA GLU A 41 11.91 -19.54 19.33
C GLU A 41 11.56 -19.82 20.78
N MET A 42 10.28 -20.04 21.06
CA MET A 42 9.85 -20.54 22.37
C MET A 42 10.37 -21.97 22.55
N THR A 43 11.17 -22.17 23.56
CA THR A 43 11.68 -23.50 23.94
C THR A 43 10.69 -24.23 24.85
N ASP A 44 10.72 -25.56 24.85
CA ASP A 44 9.83 -26.41 25.68
C ASP A 44 9.94 -26.11 27.20
N GLU A 45 10.95 -25.35 27.63
CA GLU A 45 11.11 -24.88 29.01
C GLU A 45 10.17 -23.71 29.34
N ASP A 46 9.77 -22.91 28.35
CA ASP A 46 8.83 -21.79 28.55
C ASP A 46 7.40 -22.28 28.79
N GLU A 47 7.01 -23.43 28.21
CA GLU A 47 5.71 -24.07 28.49
C GLU A 47 5.63 -24.68 29.92
N ALA A 48 6.77 -25.07 30.50
CA ALA A 48 6.79 -25.66 31.85
C ALA A 48 6.68 -24.61 32.97
N ASP A 49 7.08 -23.37 32.71
CA ASP A 49 6.97 -22.27 33.68
C ASP A 49 5.57 -21.64 33.70
N GLU A 50 4.77 -21.74 32.62
CA GLU A 50 3.37 -21.29 32.61
C GLU A 50 2.48 -22.11 33.59
N LEU A 51 2.87 -23.33 33.95
CA LEU A 51 2.14 -24.21 34.87
C LEU A 51 2.50 -23.99 36.36
N ARG A 52 3.49 -23.13 36.67
CA ARG A 52 3.99 -22.92 38.03
C ARG A 52 3.65 -21.60 38.71
N ASN A 53 2.94 -20.72 38.04
CA ASN A 53 2.58 -19.43 38.64
C ASN A 53 1.21 -19.47 39.31
N ASP A 54 1.08 -20.31 40.35
CA ASP A 54 0.00 -20.20 41.32
C ASP A 54 0.21 -18.93 42.17
N TYR A 55 -0.06 -17.77 41.59
CA TYR A 55 -0.17 -16.54 42.36
C TYR A 55 -1.43 -16.63 43.24
N VAL A 56 -1.24 -16.90 44.55
CA VAL A 56 -2.32 -16.83 45.53
C VAL A 56 -2.46 -15.37 45.99
N PRO A 57 -3.55 -14.68 45.65
CA PRO A 57 -3.79 -13.33 46.15
C PRO A 57 -3.84 -13.31 47.67
N THR A 58 -3.13 -12.39 48.30
CA THR A 58 -3.28 -12.09 49.72
C THR A 58 -4.68 -11.51 49.98
N ASP A 59 -5.28 -11.77 51.16
CA ASP A 59 -6.64 -11.48 51.63
C ASP A 59 -7.23 -10.05 51.40
N ARG A 60 -6.63 -9.25 50.60
CA ARG A 60 -7.07 -7.87 50.27
C ARG A 60 -7.58 -7.69 48.85
N PHE A 61 -7.57 -8.72 48.01
CA PHE A 61 -8.02 -8.61 46.63
C PHE A 61 -9.14 -9.61 46.34
N ASP A 62 -10.21 -9.09 45.74
CA ASP A 62 -11.27 -9.91 45.18
C ASP A 62 -10.70 -10.79 44.07
N ALA A 63 -10.60 -12.10 44.30
CA ALA A 63 -10.06 -13.06 43.31
C ALA A 63 -10.86 -13.04 41.98
N SER A 64 -12.13 -12.64 42.01
CA SER A 64 -12.97 -12.48 40.82
C SER A 64 -12.53 -11.28 39.95
N ALA A 65 -11.82 -10.31 40.52
CA ALA A 65 -11.29 -9.13 39.82
C ALA A 65 -9.90 -9.36 39.24
N VAL A 66 -9.20 -10.44 39.60
CA VAL A 66 -7.86 -10.76 39.10
C VAL A 66 -7.95 -11.38 37.69
N LYS A 67 -7.52 -10.67 36.71
CA LYS A 67 -7.38 -11.20 35.35
C LYS A 67 -5.90 -11.49 35.07
N HIS A 68 -5.62 -12.68 34.56
CA HIS A 68 -4.27 -13.05 34.16
C HIS A 68 -3.83 -12.19 32.96
N LEU A 69 -2.72 -11.49 33.10
CA LEU A 69 -2.18 -10.61 32.07
C LEU A 69 -1.85 -11.39 30.78
N SER A 70 -1.31 -12.60 30.91
CA SER A 70 -1.02 -13.50 29.78
C SER A 70 -2.26 -13.83 28.95
N GLY A 71 -3.38 -14.16 29.59
CA GLY A 71 -4.65 -14.45 28.90
C GLY A 71 -5.21 -13.25 28.17
N MET A 72 -5.13 -12.05 28.77
CA MET A 72 -5.53 -10.80 28.11
C MET A 72 -4.63 -10.50 26.92
N TYR A 73 -3.30 -10.62 27.09
CA TYR A 73 -2.34 -10.37 26.03
C TYR A 73 -2.55 -11.32 24.84
N LYS A 74 -2.74 -12.62 25.09
CA LYS A 74 -3.01 -13.63 24.06
C LYS A 74 -4.28 -13.29 23.27
N ASN A 75 -5.38 -12.95 23.94
CA ASN A 75 -6.63 -12.61 23.29
C ASN A 75 -6.50 -11.34 22.45
N TRP A 76 -5.90 -10.29 22.98
CA TRP A 76 -5.67 -9.04 22.23
C TRP A 76 -4.73 -9.23 21.05
N PHE A 77 -3.71 -10.08 21.21
CA PHE A 77 -2.80 -10.41 20.11
C PHE A 77 -3.53 -11.15 18.99
N LEU A 78 -4.37 -12.13 19.32
CA LEU A 78 -5.16 -12.86 18.33
C LEU A 78 -6.16 -11.95 17.61
N ASP A 79 -6.83 -11.07 18.34
CA ASP A 79 -7.76 -10.10 17.78
C ASP A 79 -7.04 -9.14 16.84
N TYR A 80 -5.88 -8.62 17.25
CA TYR A 80 -5.07 -7.75 16.42
C TYR A 80 -4.51 -8.47 15.19
N ALA A 81 -4.01 -9.70 15.37
CA ALA A 81 -3.49 -10.50 14.25
C ALA A 81 -4.59 -10.78 13.21
N SER A 82 -5.79 -11.18 13.67
CA SER A 82 -6.94 -11.39 12.81
C SER A 82 -7.32 -10.11 12.06
N TYR A 83 -7.36 -8.97 12.75
CA TYR A 83 -7.62 -7.68 12.14
C TYR A 83 -6.59 -7.33 11.05
N VAL A 84 -5.29 -7.49 11.34
CA VAL A 84 -4.23 -7.19 10.37
C VAL A 84 -4.31 -8.09 9.14
N ILE A 85 -4.66 -9.36 9.31
CA ILE A 85 -4.82 -10.30 8.20
C ILE A 85 -6.02 -9.90 7.33
N LEU A 86 -7.20 -9.75 7.92
CA LEU A 86 -8.46 -9.58 7.19
C LEU A 86 -8.68 -8.16 6.69
N GLU A 87 -8.31 -7.15 7.51
CA GLU A 87 -8.68 -5.76 7.26
C GLU A 87 -7.51 -4.89 6.74
N ARG A 88 -6.31 -5.46 6.54
CA ARG A 88 -5.15 -4.66 6.12
C ARG A 88 -4.28 -5.32 5.07
N ALA A 89 -3.76 -6.52 5.32
CA ALA A 89 -2.61 -7.04 4.58
C ALA A 89 -3.00 -7.90 3.37
N VAL A 90 -4.05 -8.71 3.48
CA VAL A 90 -4.41 -9.70 2.46
C VAL A 90 -5.43 -9.12 1.48
N PRO A 91 -5.16 -9.17 0.16
CA PRO A 91 -6.15 -8.78 -0.84
C PRO A 91 -7.25 -9.84 -0.96
N HIS A 92 -8.48 -9.41 -1.28
CA HIS A 92 -9.58 -10.34 -1.56
C HIS A 92 -9.44 -10.91 -2.98
N ILE A 93 -9.82 -12.19 -3.16
CA ILE A 93 -9.68 -12.88 -4.45
C ILE A 93 -10.59 -12.32 -5.53
N ASP A 94 -11.79 -11.86 -5.18
CA ASP A 94 -12.80 -11.40 -6.14
C ASP A 94 -12.43 -10.07 -6.81
N ASP A 95 -11.69 -9.22 -6.13
CA ASP A 95 -11.30 -7.90 -6.63
C ASP A 95 -9.79 -7.61 -6.60
N GLY A 96 -8.99 -8.48 -6.00
CA GLY A 96 -7.55 -8.27 -5.89
C GLY A 96 -7.14 -7.06 -5.05
N LEU A 97 -8.05 -6.51 -4.25
CA LEU A 97 -7.86 -5.27 -3.51
C LEU A 97 -7.72 -5.52 -2.02
N LYS A 98 -6.84 -4.76 -1.39
CA LYS A 98 -6.84 -4.59 0.07
C LYS A 98 -7.98 -3.68 0.49
N PRO A 99 -8.47 -3.77 1.74
CA PRO A 99 -9.58 -2.93 2.22
C PRO A 99 -9.39 -1.43 1.98
N VAL A 100 -8.20 -0.87 2.24
CA VAL A 100 -7.91 0.55 1.98
C VAL A 100 -8.05 0.90 0.49
N GLN A 101 -7.58 0.05 -0.41
CA GLN A 101 -7.67 0.28 -1.86
C GLN A 101 -9.13 0.25 -2.34
N ARG A 102 -9.91 -0.69 -1.83
CA ARG A 102 -11.34 -0.79 -2.12
C ARG A 102 -12.11 0.45 -1.63
N ARG A 103 -11.80 0.93 -0.43
CA ARG A 103 -12.39 2.17 0.13
C ARG A 103 -12.00 3.41 -0.66
N ILE A 104 -10.76 3.48 -1.16
CA ILE A 104 -10.30 4.55 -2.06
C ILE A 104 -11.11 4.54 -3.35
N LEU A 105 -11.23 3.41 -4.04
CA LEU A 105 -11.99 3.30 -5.29
C LEU A 105 -13.48 3.60 -5.06
N HIS A 106 -14.05 3.15 -3.95
CA HIS A 106 -15.42 3.48 -3.58
C HIS A 106 -15.59 4.99 -3.38
N SER A 107 -14.68 5.65 -2.67
CA SER A 107 -14.68 7.10 -2.49
C SER A 107 -14.55 7.84 -3.81
N MET A 108 -13.60 7.43 -4.65
CA MET A 108 -13.45 8.01 -5.99
C MET A 108 -14.71 7.85 -6.84
N LYS A 109 -15.41 6.70 -6.75
CA LYS A 109 -16.66 6.48 -7.47
C LYS A 109 -17.80 7.37 -6.97
N ARG A 110 -17.87 7.65 -5.68
CA ARG A 110 -18.84 8.58 -5.11
C ARG A 110 -18.58 10.04 -5.50
N MET A 111 -17.34 10.39 -5.74
CA MET A 111 -16.90 11.73 -6.15
C MET A 111 -16.83 11.89 -7.68
N ASP A 112 -17.09 10.83 -8.45
CA ASP A 112 -16.84 10.76 -9.88
C ASP A 112 -17.77 11.67 -10.68
N ASP A 113 -17.20 12.74 -11.20
CA ASP A 113 -17.83 13.67 -12.16
C ASP A 113 -17.04 13.72 -13.49
N GLY A 114 -16.10 12.79 -13.70
CA GLY A 114 -15.21 12.70 -14.86
C GLY A 114 -14.00 13.61 -14.80
N ARG A 115 -13.89 14.49 -13.82
CA ARG A 115 -12.74 15.39 -13.64
C ARG A 115 -11.71 14.81 -12.68
N TYR A 116 -10.49 15.35 -12.76
CA TYR A 116 -9.46 15.04 -11.78
C TYR A 116 -9.76 15.68 -10.42
N ASN A 117 -9.51 14.93 -9.37
CA ASN A 117 -9.63 15.36 -7.98
C ASN A 117 -8.25 15.34 -7.30
N LYS A 118 -7.98 16.32 -6.43
CA LYS A 118 -6.77 16.31 -5.59
C LYS A 118 -6.71 15.04 -4.75
N VAL A 119 -5.54 14.44 -4.65
CA VAL A 119 -5.31 13.26 -3.78
C VAL A 119 -5.69 13.56 -2.34
N ALA A 120 -5.41 14.77 -1.85
CA ALA A 120 -5.83 15.21 -0.51
C ALA A 120 -7.35 15.16 -0.31
N ASN A 121 -8.15 15.55 -1.33
CA ASN A 121 -9.60 15.50 -1.26
C ASN A 121 -10.13 14.07 -1.26
N ILE A 122 -9.54 13.21 -2.10
CA ILE A 122 -9.88 11.79 -2.15
C ILE A 122 -9.56 11.13 -0.81
N ALA A 123 -8.39 11.41 -0.23
CA ALA A 123 -8.00 10.88 1.08
C ALA A 123 -8.97 11.33 2.16
N GLY A 124 -9.30 12.62 2.23
CA GLY A 124 -10.29 13.16 3.17
C GLY A 124 -11.66 12.51 3.04
N HIS A 125 -12.14 12.28 1.80
CA HIS A 125 -13.41 11.57 1.57
C HIS A 125 -13.31 10.10 1.97
N THR A 126 -12.16 9.44 1.77
CA THR A 126 -11.95 8.04 2.11
C THR A 126 -11.96 7.80 3.63
N MET A 127 -11.57 8.77 4.43
CA MET A 127 -11.59 8.69 5.90
C MET A 127 -13.00 8.41 6.48
N GLN A 128 -14.08 8.67 5.73
CA GLN A 128 -15.44 8.27 6.11
C GLN A 128 -15.63 6.75 6.18
N PHE A 129 -14.75 5.99 5.53
CA PHE A 129 -14.79 4.53 5.44
C PHE A 129 -13.59 3.86 6.09
N HIS A 130 -12.46 4.58 6.18
CA HIS A 130 -11.19 4.02 6.65
C HIS A 130 -10.75 4.68 7.96
N PRO A 131 -10.82 3.95 9.11
CA PRO A 131 -10.56 4.52 10.44
C PRO A 131 -9.06 4.64 10.76
N HIS A 132 -8.24 5.04 9.79
CA HIS A 132 -6.80 5.22 9.94
C HIS A 132 -6.37 6.58 9.41
N GLY A 133 -5.12 6.97 9.71
CA GLY A 133 -4.57 8.25 9.28
C GLY A 133 -4.54 8.43 7.76
N ASP A 134 -4.68 9.67 7.31
CA ASP A 134 -4.68 10.10 5.91
C ASP A 134 -3.39 9.73 5.16
N ALA A 135 -2.25 9.68 5.84
CA ALA A 135 -0.98 9.27 5.26
C ALA A 135 -1.06 7.87 4.63
N SER A 136 -1.64 6.90 5.33
CA SER A 136 -1.80 5.54 4.83
C SER A 136 -2.70 5.46 3.59
N ILE A 137 -3.73 6.31 3.52
CA ILE A 137 -4.62 6.42 2.36
C ILE A 137 -3.88 7.05 1.18
N CYS A 138 -3.13 8.13 1.42
CA CYS A 138 -2.33 8.80 0.39
C CYS A 138 -1.28 7.85 -0.21
N ASP A 139 -0.56 7.11 0.63
CA ASP A 139 0.45 6.15 0.18
C ASP A 139 -0.17 5.02 -0.65
N ALA A 140 -1.29 4.47 -0.21
CA ALA A 140 -2.02 3.46 -0.96
C ALA A 140 -2.51 4.01 -2.32
N LEU A 141 -3.03 5.24 -2.35
CA LEU A 141 -3.47 5.89 -3.59
C LEU A 141 -2.31 6.14 -4.55
N VAL A 142 -1.15 6.58 -4.04
CA VAL A 142 0.07 6.74 -4.85
C VAL A 142 0.51 5.41 -5.45
N GLN A 143 0.57 4.35 -4.65
CA GLN A 143 0.92 3.01 -5.15
C GLN A 143 -0.06 2.49 -6.22
N MET A 144 -1.36 2.77 -6.07
CA MET A 144 -2.37 2.42 -7.08
C MET A 144 -2.19 3.24 -8.36
N GLY A 145 -1.89 4.53 -8.25
CA GLY A 145 -1.63 5.41 -9.39
C GLY A 145 -0.38 5.02 -10.17
N GLN A 146 0.68 4.60 -9.47
CA GLN A 146 1.93 4.14 -10.11
C GLN A 146 1.77 2.83 -10.90
N LYS A 147 0.69 2.06 -10.67
CA LYS A 147 0.37 0.86 -11.48
C LYS A 147 -0.32 1.19 -12.81
N ASP A 148 -0.78 2.42 -12.99
CA ASP A 148 -1.37 2.95 -14.23
C ASP A 148 -2.48 2.06 -14.83
N LEU A 149 -3.34 1.50 -13.98
CA LEU A 149 -4.41 0.59 -14.41
C LEU A 149 -5.81 1.09 -14.01
N LEU A 150 -6.03 1.28 -12.72
CA LEU A 150 -7.36 1.64 -12.18
C LEU A 150 -7.58 3.15 -12.07
N ILE A 151 -6.52 3.92 -12.08
CA ILE A 151 -6.51 5.34 -11.78
C ILE A 151 -5.70 6.07 -12.84
N ASP A 152 -6.32 7.07 -13.50
CA ASP A 152 -5.62 8.05 -14.31
C ASP A 152 -4.98 9.08 -13.37
N THR A 153 -3.74 9.42 -13.62
CA THR A 153 -2.94 10.30 -12.75
C THR A 153 -2.52 11.59 -13.45
N GLN A 154 -2.44 12.68 -12.69
CA GLN A 154 -1.93 13.97 -13.17
C GLN A 154 -0.99 14.59 -12.12
N GLY A 155 0.15 15.12 -12.59
CA GLY A 155 1.20 15.67 -11.73
C GLY A 155 2.35 14.68 -11.50
N ASN A 156 3.19 14.94 -10.50
CA ASN A 156 4.34 14.09 -10.18
C ASN A 156 3.96 13.01 -9.18
N TRP A 157 3.75 11.80 -9.66
CA TRP A 157 3.42 10.60 -8.86
C TRP A 157 4.64 9.77 -8.47
N GLY A 158 5.85 10.33 -8.58
CA GLY A 158 7.09 9.62 -8.36
C GLY A 158 7.48 8.78 -9.58
N ASN A 159 8.52 7.99 -9.40
CA ASN A 159 9.05 7.15 -10.49
C ASN A 159 9.55 5.81 -9.92
N ILE A 160 8.91 4.71 -10.33
CA ILE A 160 9.27 3.36 -9.87
C ILE A 160 10.65 2.90 -10.35
N PHE A 161 11.19 3.51 -11.41
CA PHE A 161 12.52 3.17 -11.94
C PHE A 161 13.65 3.88 -11.19
N THR A 162 13.47 5.17 -10.90
CA THR A 162 14.49 5.96 -10.19
C THR A 162 14.37 5.83 -8.68
N GLY A 163 13.17 5.59 -8.17
CA GLY A 163 12.85 5.59 -6.74
C GLY A 163 12.42 6.96 -6.21
N ASP A 164 12.17 7.93 -7.10
CA ASP A 164 11.71 9.25 -6.71
C ASP A 164 10.32 9.16 -6.08
N ARG A 165 10.13 9.93 -5.01
CA ARG A 165 8.85 10.01 -4.30
C ARG A 165 7.84 10.86 -5.06
N ALA A 166 6.56 10.57 -4.86
CA ALA A 166 5.48 11.42 -5.34
C ALA A 166 5.49 12.79 -4.65
N ALA A 167 4.97 13.80 -5.35
CA ALA A 167 4.71 15.10 -4.75
C ALA A 167 3.63 15.02 -3.66
N ALA A 168 3.55 16.04 -2.82
CA ALA A 168 2.58 16.08 -1.73
C ALA A 168 1.13 15.97 -2.27
N PRO A 169 0.20 15.33 -1.52
CA PRO A 169 -1.17 15.04 -1.95
C PRO A 169 -1.99 16.25 -2.42
N ARG A 170 -1.61 17.46 -1.99
CA ARG A 170 -2.25 18.72 -2.43
C ARG A 170 -1.89 19.15 -3.85
N TYR A 171 -0.82 18.59 -4.46
CA TYR A 171 -0.35 18.98 -5.78
C TYR A 171 -0.73 17.97 -6.88
N ILE A 172 -0.91 16.72 -6.53
CA ILE A 172 -1.22 15.64 -7.46
C ILE A 172 -2.72 15.36 -7.51
N GLU A 173 -3.17 14.92 -8.67
CA GLU A 173 -4.59 14.70 -8.94
C GLU A 173 -4.82 13.34 -9.59
N SER A 174 -5.99 12.76 -9.36
CA SER A 174 -6.39 11.51 -9.98
C SER A 174 -7.88 11.44 -10.23
N ARG A 175 -8.26 10.51 -11.11
CA ARG A 175 -9.63 10.08 -11.37
C ARG A 175 -9.67 8.61 -11.68
N LEU A 176 -10.84 8.02 -11.69
CA LEU A 176 -11.01 6.63 -12.12
C LEU A 176 -10.72 6.49 -13.62
N SER A 177 -9.96 5.45 -13.98
CA SER A 177 -9.74 5.10 -15.38
C SER A 177 -11.03 4.54 -16.01
N LYS A 178 -11.14 4.61 -17.33
CA LYS A 178 -12.25 3.96 -18.06
C LYS A 178 -12.29 2.45 -17.79
N PHE A 179 -11.11 1.83 -17.71
CA PHE A 179 -10.99 0.42 -17.38
C PHE A 179 -11.58 0.10 -15.99
N ALA A 180 -11.27 0.88 -14.96
CA ALA A 180 -11.86 0.70 -13.64
C ALA A 180 -13.37 0.84 -13.64
N LEU A 181 -13.91 1.85 -14.33
CA LEU A 181 -15.34 2.10 -14.42
C LEU A 181 -16.11 0.94 -15.08
N GLU A 182 -15.49 0.28 -16.07
CA GLU A 182 -16.11 -0.82 -16.81
C GLU A 182 -15.96 -2.19 -16.13
N THR A 183 -14.84 -2.39 -15.39
CA THR A 183 -14.48 -3.72 -14.89
C THR A 183 -14.80 -3.95 -13.42
N ILE A 184 -14.77 -2.91 -12.57
CA ILE A 184 -14.89 -3.03 -11.12
C ILE A 184 -16.27 -2.70 -10.60
N PHE A 185 -16.90 -1.65 -11.15
CA PHE A 185 -18.14 -1.15 -10.57
C PHE A 185 -19.37 -1.81 -11.23
N ASN A 186 -19.91 -2.82 -10.56
CA ASN A 186 -21.15 -3.48 -10.95
C ASN A 186 -22.13 -3.56 -9.77
N PRO A 187 -23.15 -2.70 -9.71
CA PRO A 187 -24.09 -2.67 -8.60
C PRO A 187 -24.85 -3.98 -8.38
N LYS A 188 -24.96 -4.84 -9.41
CA LYS A 188 -25.70 -6.11 -9.33
C LYS A 188 -24.92 -7.22 -8.62
N THR A 189 -23.60 -7.10 -8.57
CA THR A 189 -22.71 -8.12 -7.95
C THR A 189 -22.02 -7.60 -6.69
N THR A 190 -22.18 -6.32 -6.36
CA THR A 190 -21.58 -5.69 -5.19
C THR A 190 -22.47 -5.95 -3.97
N GLU A 191 -21.87 -6.55 -2.94
CA GLU A 191 -22.47 -6.65 -1.60
C GLU A 191 -22.04 -5.46 -0.76
N TRP A 192 -22.96 -4.98 0.08
CA TRP A 192 -22.78 -3.76 0.86
C TRP A 192 -22.86 -4.03 2.35
N GLN A 193 -21.98 -3.40 3.09
CA GLN A 193 -21.97 -3.40 4.55
C GLN A 193 -22.00 -1.97 5.10
N GLN A 194 -22.24 -1.83 6.40
CA GLN A 194 -22.11 -0.55 7.09
C GLN A 194 -20.63 -0.18 7.24
N SER A 195 -20.32 1.12 7.10
CA SER A 195 -19.01 1.65 7.45
C SER A 195 -18.73 1.49 8.95
N TYR A 196 -17.46 1.63 9.35
CA TYR A 196 -17.05 1.45 10.75
C TYR A 196 -17.82 2.34 11.75
N ASP A 197 -18.32 3.50 11.31
CA ASP A 197 -19.11 4.43 12.12
C ASP A 197 -20.63 4.25 11.96
N GLY A 198 -21.06 3.31 11.13
CA GLY A 198 -22.48 3.01 10.84
C GLY A 198 -23.23 4.09 10.04
N ARG A 199 -22.57 5.17 9.61
CA ARG A 199 -23.21 6.30 8.93
C ARG A 199 -23.35 6.10 7.42
N ASN A 200 -22.45 5.34 6.84
CA ASN A 200 -22.36 5.11 5.40
C ASN A 200 -22.44 3.63 5.08
N LYS A 201 -22.60 3.31 3.80
CA LYS A 201 -22.44 1.96 3.26
C LYS A 201 -21.16 1.90 2.45
N GLU A 202 -20.40 0.84 2.62
CA GLU A 202 -19.21 0.52 1.84
C GLU A 202 -19.33 -0.87 1.21
N PRO A 203 -18.65 -1.14 0.08
CA PRO A 203 -18.67 -2.46 -0.53
C PRO A 203 -17.87 -3.45 0.30
N VAL A 204 -18.39 -4.65 0.50
CA VAL A 204 -17.64 -5.79 1.08
C VAL A 204 -16.51 -6.18 0.12
N THR A 205 -16.88 -6.40 -1.16
CA THR A 205 -15.96 -6.58 -2.28
C THR A 205 -16.48 -5.83 -3.51
N LEU A 206 -15.59 -5.61 -4.47
CA LEU A 206 -15.92 -5.08 -5.79
C LEU A 206 -15.60 -6.13 -6.86
N PRO A 207 -16.48 -7.18 -7.05
CA PRO A 207 -16.15 -8.30 -7.91
C PRO A 207 -15.77 -7.84 -9.32
N ALA A 208 -14.49 -8.00 -9.66
CA ALA A 208 -13.94 -7.54 -10.90
C ALA A 208 -14.28 -8.51 -12.05
N LYS A 209 -14.56 -7.98 -13.24
CA LYS A 209 -14.79 -8.76 -14.45
C LYS A 209 -13.52 -9.36 -15.06
N PHE A 210 -12.38 -9.05 -14.47
CA PHE A 210 -11.05 -9.40 -14.95
C PHE A 210 -10.20 -9.90 -13.76
N PRO A 211 -9.28 -10.85 -13.91
CA PRO A 211 -8.41 -11.33 -12.85
C PRO A 211 -7.40 -10.26 -12.37
N LEU A 212 -7.91 -9.24 -11.71
CA LEU A 212 -7.18 -8.05 -11.31
C LEU A 212 -6.03 -8.36 -10.36
N LEU A 213 -6.22 -9.34 -9.47
CA LEU A 213 -5.19 -9.79 -8.54
C LEU A 213 -3.91 -10.23 -9.26
N LEU A 214 -4.04 -10.96 -10.37
CA LEU A 214 -2.90 -11.41 -11.18
C LEU A 214 -2.28 -10.25 -11.97
N ALA A 215 -3.11 -9.35 -12.52
CA ALA A 215 -2.61 -8.22 -13.30
C ALA A 215 -1.80 -7.23 -12.45
N GLN A 216 -2.30 -6.87 -11.28
CA GLN A 216 -1.62 -5.91 -10.42
C GLN A 216 -0.54 -6.50 -9.53
N GLY A 217 -0.66 -7.80 -9.23
CA GLY A 217 0.06 -8.39 -8.12
C GLY A 217 -0.31 -7.77 -6.77
N ALA A 218 0.07 -8.43 -5.70
CA ALA A 218 -0.12 -7.90 -4.35
C ALA A 218 0.97 -8.43 -3.43
N GLU A 219 1.44 -7.59 -2.54
CA GLU A 219 2.33 -7.96 -1.46
C GLU A 219 1.78 -7.43 -0.15
N GLY A 220 1.75 -8.26 0.89
CA GLY A 220 1.26 -7.89 2.20
C GLY A 220 1.90 -8.72 3.27
N ILE A 221 2.33 -8.05 4.34
CA ILE A 221 2.90 -8.67 5.54
C ILE A 221 1.87 -8.51 6.63
N ALA A 222 1.47 -9.62 7.22
CA ALA A 222 0.57 -9.68 8.36
C ALA A 222 1.26 -10.38 9.52
N VAL A 223 0.55 -10.55 10.63
CA VAL A 223 1.05 -11.31 11.77
C VAL A 223 0.96 -12.81 11.46
N GLY A 224 2.10 -13.50 11.46
CA GLY A 224 2.19 -14.93 11.17
C GLY A 224 1.94 -15.34 9.71
N LEU A 225 1.52 -14.42 8.84
CA LEU A 225 1.22 -14.67 7.43
C LEU A 225 1.80 -13.56 6.55
N SER A 226 2.23 -13.93 5.36
CA SER A 226 2.57 -12.99 4.30
C SER A 226 2.00 -13.46 2.97
N SER A 227 1.55 -12.53 2.15
CA SER A 227 1.13 -12.80 0.78
C SER A 227 2.07 -12.10 -0.19
N LYS A 228 2.48 -12.82 -1.25
CA LYS A 228 3.27 -12.26 -2.33
C LYS A 228 2.80 -12.83 -3.66
N ILE A 229 1.99 -12.05 -4.35
CA ILE A 229 1.45 -12.37 -5.68
C ILE A 229 2.13 -11.43 -6.65
N LEU A 230 2.84 -11.99 -7.61
CA LEU A 230 3.58 -11.22 -8.60
C LEU A 230 2.63 -10.75 -9.72
N PRO A 231 2.90 -9.58 -10.33
CA PRO A 231 2.12 -9.10 -11.47
C PRO A 231 2.39 -9.97 -12.71
N HIS A 232 1.43 -9.97 -13.63
CA HIS A 232 1.48 -10.69 -14.90
C HIS A 232 1.05 -9.79 -16.04
N ASN A 233 1.42 -10.17 -17.25
CA ASN A 233 1.04 -9.44 -18.46
C ASN A 233 -0.47 -9.57 -18.72
N MET A 234 -1.12 -8.44 -18.95
CA MET A 234 -2.58 -8.35 -19.11
C MET A 234 -3.08 -9.14 -20.33
N ALA A 235 -2.36 -9.10 -21.45
CA ALA A 235 -2.71 -9.85 -22.65
C ALA A 235 -2.62 -11.35 -22.40
N GLU A 236 -1.54 -11.81 -21.76
CA GLU A 236 -1.35 -13.22 -21.41
C GLU A 236 -2.40 -13.72 -20.41
N ILE A 237 -2.83 -12.89 -19.46
CA ILE A 237 -3.95 -13.23 -18.57
C ILE A 237 -5.24 -13.43 -19.36
N CYS A 238 -5.53 -12.58 -20.34
CA CYS A 238 -6.71 -12.72 -21.20
C CYS A 238 -6.65 -14.01 -22.00
N ASP A 239 -5.50 -14.33 -22.59
CA ASP A 239 -5.30 -15.57 -23.38
C ASP A 239 -5.39 -16.81 -22.48
N ALA A 240 -4.84 -16.76 -21.28
CA ALA A 240 -4.97 -17.80 -20.27
C ALA A 240 -6.43 -18.01 -19.85
N ALA A 241 -7.18 -16.92 -19.61
CA ALA A 241 -8.61 -16.99 -19.29
C ALA A 241 -9.44 -17.61 -20.42
N VAL A 242 -9.18 -17.24 -21.67
CA VAL A 242 -9.82 -17.86 -22.85
C VAL A 242 -9.47 -19.34 -22.95
N SER A 243 -8.22 -19.70 -22.71
CA SER A 243 -7.77 -21.09 -22.74
C SER A 243 -8.42 -21.92 -21.64
N TYR A 244 -8.50 -21.39 -20.43
CA TYR A 244 -9.18 -22.00 -19.29
C TYR A 244 -10.66 -22.29 -19.59
N LEU A 245 -11.38 -21.26 -20.08
CA LEU A 245 -12.81 -21.38 -20.43
C LEU A 245 -13.06 -22.43 -21.56
N ARG A 246 -12.07 -22.67 -22.42
CA ARG A 246 -12.11 -23.68 -23.47
C ARG A 246 -11.64 -25.05 -23.01
N GLY A 247 -11.30 -25.24 -21.75
CA GLY A 247 -10.76 -26.48 -21.21
C GLY A 247 -9.36 -26.83 -21.72
N LYS A 248 -8.60 -25.85 -22.22
CA LYS A 248 -7.23 -26.02 -22.71
C LYS A 248 -6.22 -25.75 -21.60
N LYS A 249 -5.08 -26.45 -21.68
CA LYS A 249 -3.94 -26.10 -20.80
C LYS A 249 -3.35 -24.77 -21.23
N PHE A 250 -2.89 -24.02 -20.25
CA PHE A 250 -2.15 -22.77 -20.44
C PHE A 250 -0.98 -22.70 -19.46
N GLU A 251 -0.03 -21.86 -19.75
CA GLU A 251 1.07 -21.48 -18.87
C GLU A 251 1.01 -19.97 -18.69
N LEU A 252 1.24 -19.49 -17.47
CA LEU A 252 1.23 -18.07 -17.14
C LEU A 252 2.37 -17.79 -16.19
N TYR A 253 3.25 -16.87 -16.58
CA TYR A 253 4.43 -16.51 -15.81
C TYR A 253 4.37 -15.03 -15.38
N PRO A 254 4.96 -14.68 -14.23
CA PRO A 254 5.06 -13.29 -13.82
C PRO A 254 5.78 -12.43 -14.85
N ASP A 255 5.25 -11.22 -15.06
CA ASP A 255 5.85 -10.20 -15.90
C ASP A 255 5.93 -8.88 -15.13
N PHE A 256 6.97 -8.08 -15.39
CA PHE A 256 7.29 -6.92 -14.59
C PHE A 256 7.38 -5.65 -15.44
N PRO A 257 6.79 -4.54 -14.97
CA PRO A 257 6.84 -3.26 -15.69
C PRO A 257 8.26 -2.69 -15.83
N THR A 258 9.20 -3.15 -14.99
CA THR A 258 10.60 -2.74 -15.05
C THR A 258 11.44 -3.54 -16.06
N GLY A 259 10.87 -4.58 -16.68
CA GLY A 259 11.57 -5.47 -17.60
C GLY A 259 12.51 -6.43 -16.89
N GLY A 260 13.57 -6.82 -17.60
CA GLY A 260 14.55 -7.80 -17.15
C GLY A 260 14.28 -9.21 -17.68
N SER A 261 15.11 -10.16 -17.27
CA SER A 261 14.98 -11.58 -17.61
C SER A 261 14.63 -12.39 -16.39
N ILE A 262 13.73 -13.36 -16.54
CA ILE A 262 13.25 -14.19 -15.45
C ILE A 262 13.73 -15.63 -15.63
N ASP A 263 14.33 -16.21 -14.60
CA ASP A 263 14.62 -17.63 -14.51
C ASP A 263 13.46 -18.32 -13.76
N ILE A 264 12.65 -19.05 -14.49
CA ILE A 264 11.45 -19.76 -14.02
C ILE A 264 11.70 -21.21 -13.60
N SER A 265 12.94 -21.71 -13.71
CA SER A 265 13.27 -23.12 -13.48
C SER A 265 12.82 -23.68 -12.11
N LYS A 266 12.63 -22.78 -11.12
CA LYS A 266 12.18 -23.10 -9.76
C LYS A 266 10.88 -22.40 -9.39
N TYR A 267 10.10 -21.96 -10.35
CA TYR A 267 8.90 -21.15 -10.09
C TYR A 267 7.80 -21.90 -9.34
N ASN A 268 7.60 -23.16 -9.58
CA ASN A 268 6.59 -24.01 -8.93
C ASN A 268 5.17 -23.38 -8.92
N ASP A 269 4.81 -22.67 -9.99
CA ASP A 269 3.49 -22.06 -10.19
C ASP A 269 2.99 -21.21 -8.99
N GLY A 270 3.88 -20.44 -8.38
CA GLY A 270 3.59 -19.59 -7.25
C GLY A 270 3.36 -20.30 -5.91
N GLN A 271 3.48 -21.63 -5.87
CA GLN A 271 3.31 -22.42 -4.66
C GLN A 271 4.49 -22.25 -3.68
N ARG A 272 4.25 -22.58 -2.43
CA ARG A 272 5.26 -22.51 -1.37
C ARG A 272 6.52 -23.31 -1.76
N GLY A 273 7.68 -22.71 -1.55
CA GLY A 273 8.99 -23.29 -1.89
C GLY A 273 9.47 -22.97 -3.29
N GLY A 274 8.65 -22.36 -4.14
CA GLY A 274 9.07 -21.82 -5.42
C GLY A 274 9.97 -20.60 -5.29
N SER A 275 10.81 -20.36 -6.31
CA SER A 275 11.65 -19.16 -6.36
C SER A 275 11.82 -18.67 -7.80
N LEU A 276 11.84 -17.35 -7.95
CA LEU A 276 12.15 -16.68 -9.19
C LEU A 276 13.45 -15.88 -9.05
N LYS A 277 14.28 -15.90 -10.09
CA LYS A 277 15.45 -15.03 -10.17
C LYS A 277 15.23 -14.03 -11.30
N VAL A 278 15.13 -12.76 -10.93
CA VAL A 278 15.02 -11.66 -11.90
C VAL A 278 16.39 -11.03 -12.09
N ARG A 279 16.80 -10.87 -13.34
CA ARG A 279 18.10 -10.32 -13.71
C ARG A 279 17.93 -9.07 -14.55
N ALA A 280 18.80 -8.08 -14.29
CA ALA A 280 18.93 -6.91 -15.12
C ALA A 280 19.34 -7.29 -16.55
N LYS A 281 18.92 -6.49 -17.53
CA LYS A 281 19.44 -6.55 -18.90
C LYS A 281 20.65 -5.64 -19.01
N VAL A 282 21.81 -6.27 -19.18
CA VAL A 282 23.10 -5.58 -19.26
C VAL A 282 23.63 -5.68 -20.69
N GLU A 283 24.02 -4.56 -21.25
CA GLU A 283 24.62 -4.44 -22.59
C GLU A 283 26.05 -3.93 -22.46
N LYS A 284 26.97 -4.56 -23.21
CA LYS A 284 28.33 -4.10 -23.33
C LYS A 284 28.44 -3.20 -24.56
N ILE A 285 28.69 -1.90 -24.36
CA ILE A 285 28.91 -0.94 -25.41
C ILE A 285 30.34 -1.04 -25.93
N ASP A 286 31.32 -1.06 -25.03
CA ASP A 286 32.72 -1.17 -25.34
C ASP A 286 33.49 -1.95 -24.24
N ASN A 287 34.82 -2.02 -24.35
CA ASN A 287 35.62 -2.77 -23.38
C ASN A 287 35.67 -2.18 -21.96
N LYS A 288 35.18 -0.96 -21.76
CA LYS A 288 35.20 -0.24 -20.48
C LYS A 288 33.80 0.15 -20.01
N THR A 289 32.80 0.06 -20.89
CA THR A 289 31.46 0.59 -20.63
C THR A 289 30.41 -0.51 -20.69
N LEU A 290 29.71 -0.73 -19.58
CA LEU A 290 28.51 -1.54 -19.48
C LEU A 290 27.31 -0.65 -19.23
N VAL A 291 26.19 -0.94 -19.88
CA VAL A 291 24.93 -0.22 -19.68
C VAL A 291 23.87 -1.19 -19.18
N ILE A 292 23.21 -0.82 -18.10
CA ILE A 292 22.06 -1.53 -17.57
C ILE A 292 20.81 -0.91 -18.20
N ARG A 293 20.16 -1.63 -19.11
CA ARG A 293 18.98 -1.18 -19.85
C ARG A 293 17.69 -1.38 -19.09
N GLU A 294 17.58 -2.50 -18.36
CA GLU A 294 16.41 -2.86 -17.58
C GLU A 294 16.86 -3.31 -16.19
N ILE A 295 16.11 -2.92 -15.17
CA ILE A 295 16.44 -3.21 -13.76
C ILE A 295 15.54 -4.33 -13.23
N PRO A 296 16.02 -5.13 -12.25
CA PRO A 296 15.19 -6.16 -11.64
C PRO A 296 13.99 -5.53 -10.92
N PHE A 297 12.88 -6.25 -10.94
CA PHE A 297 11.68 -5.87 -10.19
C PHE A 297 11.99 -5.59 -8.70
N THR A 298 11.37 -4.60 -8.13
CA THR A 298 11.58 -4.06 -6.76
C THR A 298 12.91 -3.33 -6.53
N LYS A 299 13.74 -3.17 -7.56
CA LYS A 299 14.97 -2.37 -7.46
C LYS A 299 14.79 -1.04 -8.19
N THR A 300 15.44 -0.01 -7.65
CA THR A 300 15.49 1.32 -8.27
C THR A 300 16.89 1.63 -8.74
N ALA A 301 17.05 2.61 -9.63
CA ALA A 301 18.36 3.06 -10.09
C ALA A 301 19.25 3.47 -8.91
N SER A 302 18.68 4.20 -7.94
CA SER A 302 19.40 4.62 -6.73
C SER A 302 19.89 3.44 -5.90
N SER A 303 19.02 2.45 -5.62
CA SER A 303 19.40 1.25 -4.84
C SER A 303 20.44 0.40 -5.57
N LEU A 304 20.43 0.39 -6.90
CA LEU A 304 21.42 -0.31 -7.72
C LEU A 304 22.78 0.40 -7.67
N GLN A 305 22.80 1.73 -7.79
CA GLN A 305 24.00 2.54 -7.64
C GLN A 305 24.66 2.32 -6.27
N GLU A 306 23.88 2.37 -5.19
CA GLU A 306 24.38 2.06 -3.85
C GLU A 306 24.99 0.66 -3.75
N SER A 307 24.32 -0.33 -4.33
CA SER A 307 24.80 -1.72 -4.32
C SER A 307 26.15 -1.87 -5.04
N ILE A 308 26.32 -1.16 -6.17
CA ILE A 308 27.57 -1.16 -6.94
C ILE A 308 28.66 -0.45 -6.13
N THR A 309 28.39 0.74 -5.58
CA THR A 309 29.32 1.48 -4.75
C THR A 309 29.83 0.65 -3.56
N LYS A 310 28.90 0.04 -2.82
CA LYS A 310 29.25 -0.87 -1.70
C LYS A 310 30.08 -2.09 -2.14
N ALA A 311 29.87 -2.59 -3.36
CA ALA A 311 30.70 -3.69 -3.89
C ALA A 311 32.11 -3.23 -4.21
N VAL A 312 32.28 -2.05 -4.81
CA VAL A 312 33.59 -1.44 -5.10
C VAL A 312 34.37 -1.16 -3.81
N GLU A 313 33.73 -0.58 -2.80
CA GLU A 313 34.34 -0.33 -1.48
C GLU A 313 34.82 -1.62 -0.80
N LYS A 314 34.15 -2.73 -1.02
CA LYS A 314 34.53 -4.06 -0.53
C LYS A 314 35.58 -4.77 -1.42
N GLY A 315 36.08 -4.10 -2.45
CA GLY A 315 37.08 -4.67 -3.37
C GLY A 315 36.57 -5.80 -4.24
N LYS A 316 35.26 -5.80 -4.55
CA LYS A 316 34.59 -6.81 -5.39
C LYS A 316 34.40 -6.30 -6.81
#